data_a9169a5938ff6f9f61f954bcd3403a89
#
_entry.id   a9169a5938ff6f9f61f954bcd3403a89
#
_cell.length_a   1.000
_cell.length_b   1.000
_cell.length_c   1.000
_cell.angle_alpha   90.00
_cell.angle_beta   90.00
_cell.angle_gamma   90.00
#
_symmetry.space_group_name_H-M   'P 1'
#
loop_
_entity.id
_entity.type
_entity.pdbx_description
1 polymer ?
#
loop_
_entity_poly.entity_id
_entity_poly.type
_entity_poly.pdbx_seq_one_letter_code
_entity_poly.pdbx_strand_id
1 'polypeptide(L)'
;IKTVADHGYTDAAANPSKYPAGMFSICTGSYDIKNAFTEMDAYYTNKPPGGVAYRCSFRVTEAIHAIERIVDVLAQKLDRDPADLRMQNFIQPEAFPYQSALGWEYDSGDYPKALKLAMDTIGYDDLRKEQAEKRAKGELMGIGLSTFTEVVGAGPSKDFDILGIKMFDSCELRIHPTGKAIARFGTKSQGQGHETTYAQILAEELGIPAAHIQIEEGDTDTAPYGLGTYASRSTPTAGAAAAKAAHKVRDKARKIAAHLLEVSEEDLEWEVGKFYVKGSPEQSKTIQDIAFAAYTNHPQGLEAGLEATHYYDPPNLTFPFGSYICVVDIDPKTAEIKVRRFVAIDDCGNIINPMIVEGQIHGG
;
A
#
# COMPACT_ATOMS: atom_id res chain seq x y z
N ILE A 1 2.09 3.60 -26.63
CA ILE A 1 3.49 3.76 -26.17
C ILE A 1 4.30 2.62 -26.76
N LYS A 2 5.40 2.96 -27.45
CA LYS A 2 6.39 1.97 -27.91
C LYS A 2 7.70 2.23 -27.20
N THR A 3 8.27 1.18 -26.57
CA THR A 3 9.49 1.27 -25.78
C THR A 3 10.51 0.22 -26.22
N VAL A 4 11.79 0.53 -25.99
CA VAL A 4 12.90 -0.40 -26.16
C VAL A 4 13.60 -0.53 -24.82
N ALA A 5 13.73 -1.76 -24.32
CA ALA A 5 14.35 -2.07 -23.04
C ALA A 5 15.70 -2.78 -23.24
N ASP A 6 16.73 -2.29 -22.56
CA ASP A 6 18.04 -2.93 -22.47
C ASP A 6 18.11 -3.76 -21.19
N HIS A 7 18.15 -5.07 -21.32
CA HIS A 7 18.20 -6.01 -20.20
C HIS A 7 19.61 -6.33 -19.68
N GLY A 8 20.65 -5.89 -20.39
CA GLY A 8 21.99 -6.35 -20.12
C GLY A 8 22.20 -7.82 -20.55
N TYR A 9 23.18 -8.50 -19.94
CA TYR A 9 23.59 -9.84 -20.40
C TYR A 9 22.88 -11.02 -19.72
N THR A 10 22.08 -10.79 -18.72
CA THR A 10 21.42 -11.85 -17.95
C THR A 10 19.99 -11.52 -17.56
N ASP A 11 19.24 -12.57 -17.37
CA ASP A 11 17.86 -12.62 -16.91
C ASP A 11 17.73 -12.62 -15.37
N ALA A 12 18.83 -12.47 -14.66
CA ALA A 12 18.84 -12.58 -13.21
C ALA A 12 17.94 -11.55 -12.53
N ALA A 13 17.19 -12.00 -11.54
CA ALA A 13 16.37 -11.26 -10.59
C ALA A 13 15.19 -10.45 -11.17
N ALA A 14 15.30 -9.94 -12.39
CA ALA A 14 14.20 -9.32 -13.12
C ALA A 14 14.02 -10.06 -14.45
N ASN A 15 13.31 -11.15 -14.37
CA ASN A 15 12.84 -11.85 -15.54
C ASN A 15 12.35 -10.85 -16.60
N PRO A 16 12.78 -10.91 -17.90
CA PRO A 16 12.30 -10.06 -18.97
C PRO A 16 10.78 -9.95 -19.05
N SER A 17 10.06 -11.00 -18.70
CA SER A 17 8.60 -11.00 -18.64
C SER A 17 8.02 -10.05 -17.58
N LYS A 18 8.77 -9.69 -16.54
CA LYS A 18 8.35 -8.74 -15.51
C LYS A 18 8.63 -7.29 -15.90
N TYR A 19 9.54 -7.05 -16.81
CA TYR A 19 9.88 -5.72 -17.27
C TYR A 19 8.69 -5.01 -17.96
N PRO A 20 8.00 -5.67 -18.88
CA PRO A 20 6.79 -5.12 -19.50
C PRO A 20 5.62 -5.00 -18.53
N ALA A 21 5.51 -5.86 -17.53
CA ALA A 21 4.32 -5.96 -16.68
C ALA A 21 3.97 -4.64 -16.00
N GLY A 22 4.94 -3.95 -15.39
CA GLY A 22 4.69 -2.65 -14.75
C GLY A 22 4.30 -1.58 -15.78
N MET A 23 4.99 -1.51 -16.93
CA MET A 23 4.67 -0.57 -18.00
C MET A 23 3.27 -0.82 -18.56
N PHE A 24 2.94 -2.07 -18.85
CA PHE A 24 1.65 -2.44 -19.46
C PHE A 24 0.48 -2.31 -18.48
N SER A 25 0.73 -2.46 -17.19
CA SER A 25 -0.33 -2.45 -16.19
C SER A 25 -0.85 -1.05 -15.88
N ILE A 26 0.02 -0.02 -15.90
CA ILE A 26 -0.30 1.29 -15.33
C ILE A 26 0.05 2.48 -16.24
N CYS A 27 0.45 2.27 -17.49
CA CYS A 27 0.93 3.35 -18.36
C CYS A 27 -0.13 4.38 -18.77
N THR A 28 -1.40 4.18 -18.42
CA THR A 28 -2.44 5.21 -18.54
C THR A 28 -2.48 6.15 -17.33
N GLY A 29 -1.77 5.78 -16.25
CA GLY A 29 -1.66 6.58 -15.04
C GLY A 29 -3.01 6.91 -14.41
N SER A 30 -3.13 8.13 -13.92
CA SER A 30 -4.33 8.66 -13.26
C SER A 30 -5.37 9.24 -14.24
N TYR A 31 -5.21 8.98 -15.53
CA TYR A 31 -6.01 9.64 -16.59
C TYR A 31 -7.11 8.73 -17.15
N ASP A 32 -8.25 9.35 -17.49
CA ASP A 32 -9.39 8.69 -18.15
C ASP A 32 -9.12 8.42 -19.64
N ILE A 33 -8.14 7.55 -19.91
CA ILE A 33 -7.75 7.14 -21.24
C ILE A 33 -8.49 5.87 -21.62
N LYS A 34 -9.39 5.98 -22.60
CA LYS A 34 -10.27 4.86 -23.02
C LYS A 34 -9.58 3.83 -23.93
N ASN A 35 -8.53 4.23 -24.63
CA ASN A 35 -7.83 3.34 -25.56
C ASN A 35 -6.32 3.49 -25.38
N ALA A 36 -5.64 2.39 -25.09
CA ALA A 36 -4.21 2.35 -24.92
C ALA A 36 -3.61 1.18 -25.71
N PHE A 37 -2.47 1.44 -26.33
CA PHE A 37 -1.65 0.42 -26.96
C PHE A 37 -0.22 0.57 -26.47
N THR A 38 0.35 -0.53 -25.96
CA THR A 38 1.73 -0.58 -25.50
C THR A 38 2.46 -1.72 -26.18
N GLU A 39 3.69 -1.44 -26.60
CA GLU A 39 4.60 -2.40 -27.23
C GLU A 39 5.99 -2.19 -26.63
N MET A 40 6.66 -3.29 -26.30
CA MET A 40 8.03 -3.24 -25.78
C MET A 40 8.90 -4.28 -26.48
N ASP A 41 10.00 -3.80 -27.06
CA ASP A 41 11.09 -4.64 -27.55
C ASP A 41 12.17 -4.71 -26.47
N ALA A 42 12.45 -5.92 -25.96
CA ALA A 42 13.47 -6.14 -24.94
C ALA A 42 14.69 -6.85 -25.56
N TYR A 43 15.87 -6.30 -25.33
CA TYR A 43 17.11 -6.79 -25.91
C TYR A 43 18.11 -7.17 -24.83
N TYR A 44 18.80 -8.28 -25.03
CA TYR A 44 20.00 -8.60 -24.28
C TYR A 44 21.20 -7.86 -24.86
N THR A 45 22.04 -7.31 -24.03
CA THR A 45 23.25 -6.60 -24.40
C THR A 45 24.43 -7.08 -23.56
N ASN A 46 25.63 -6.63 -23.88
CA ASN A 46 26.84 -6.92 -23.10
C ASN A 46 27.06 -6.02 -21.90
N LYS A 47 26.05 -5.27 -21.49
CA LYS A 47 26.09 -4.48 -20.26
C LYS A 47 25.73 -5.32 -19.04
N PRO A 48 26.11 -4.90 -17.84
CA PRO A 48 25.56 -5.49 -16.62
C PRO A 48 24.03 -5.48 -16.66
N PRO A 49 23.36 -6.47 -16.04
CA PRO A 49 21.91 -6.46 -15.99
C PRO A 49 21.45 -5.18 -15.30
N GLY A 50 20.46 -4.53 -15.91
CA GLY A 50 19.79 -3.41 -15.29
C GLY A 50 19.21 -3.87 -13.95
N GLY A 51 19.63 -3.22 -12.86
CA GLY A 51 19.12 -3.55 -11.54
C GLY A 51 17.61 -3.42 -11.50
N VAL A 52 16.93 -4.34 -10.82
CA VAL A 52 15.56 -4.11 -10.40
C VAL A 52 15.64 -3.24 -9.15
N ALA A 53 15.27 -1.99 -9.28
CA ALA A 53 15.10 -1.15 -8.12
C ALA A 53 13.82 -1.58 -7.39
N TYR A 54 13.96 -2.13 -6.20
CA TYR A 54 12.81 -2.57 -5.39
C TYR A 54 11.86 -1.44 -5.01
N ARG A 55 12.34 -0.22 -4.97
CA ARG A 55 11.54 0.98 -4.67
C ARG A 55 10.90 1.61 -5.92
N CYS A 56 10.78 0.88 -7.01
CA CYS A 56 10.23 1.36 -8.28
C CYS A 56 9.02 0.55 -8.76
N SER A 57 8.38 -0.21 -7.88
CA SER A 57 7.10 -0.88 -8.15
C SER A 57 7.09 -1.68 -9.46
N PHE A 58 8.08 -2.50 -9.68
CA PHE A 58 8.19 -3.31 -10.90
C PHE A 58 8.06 -2.48 -12.20
N ARG A 59 8.76 -1.34 -12.29
CA ARG A 59 8.77 -0.46 -13.46
C ARG A 59 7.53 0.44 -13.62
N VAL A 60 6.75 0.60 -12.60
CA VAL A 60 5.67 1.61 -12.60
C VAL A 60 6.24 3.02 -12.76
N THR A 61 7.42 3.29 -12.19
CA THR A 61 8.12 4.57 -12.36
C THR A 61 8.40 4.91 -13.82
N GLU A 62 8.78 3.95 -14.65
CA GLU A 62 9.00 4.18 -16.08
C GLU A 62 7.68 4.46 -16.81
N ALA A 63 6.60 3.77 -16.42
CA ALA A 63 5.27 4.03 -16.97
C ALA A 63 4.78 5.44 -16.62
N ILE A 64 4.94 5.84 -15.36
CA ILE A 64 4.56 7.18 -14.87
C ILE A 64 5.42 8.24 -15.56
N HIS A 65 6.74 8.05 -15.65
CA HIS A 65 7.60 8.98 -16.38
C HIS A 65 7.13 9.16 -17.83
N ALA A 66 6.78 8.09 -18.52
CA ALA A 66 6.33 8.14 -19.90
C ALA A 66 5.02 8.92 -20.05
N ILE A 67 3.99 8.61 -19.26
CA ILE A 67 2.69 9.27 -19.36
C ILE A 67 2.76 10.73 -18.92
N GLU A 68 3.41 11.01 -17.80
CA GLU A 68 3.54 12.38 -17.28
C GLU A 68 4.34 13.27 -18.23
N ARG A 69 5.40 12.73 -18.85
CA ARG A 69 6.17 13.46 -19.85
C ARG A 69 5.37 13.71 -21.14
N ILE A 70 4.55 12.75 -21.56
CA ILE A 70 3.64 12.93 -22.71
C ILE A 70 2.64 14.05 -22.43
N VAL A 71 2.07 14.08 -21.22
CA VAL A 71 1.12 15.13 -20.81
C VAL A 71 1.80 16.51 -20.79
N ASP A 72 3.02 16.61 -20.28
CA ASP A 72 3.80 17.88 -20.31
C ASP A 72 4.07 18.36 -21.73
N VAL A 73 4.50 17.46 -22.62
CA VAL A 73 4.75 17.80 -24.03
C VAL A 73 3.46 18.23 -24.73
N LEU A 74 2.35 17.57 -24.41
CA LEU A 74 1.04 17.94 -24.95
C LEU A 74 0.61 19.31 -24.45
N ALA A 75 0.76 19.59 -23.16
CA ALA A 75 0.45 20.90 -22.57
C ALA A 75 1.24 22.02 -23.26
N GLN A 76 2.53 21.81 -23.46
CA GLN A 76 3.38 22.76 -24.19
C GLN A 76 2.92 22.98 -25.64
N LYS A 77 2.56 21.91 -26.35
CA LYS A 77 2.09 22.02 -27.75
C LYS A 77 0.74 22.71 -27.87
N LEU A 78 -0.10 22.61 -26.86
CA LEU A 78 -1.41 23.24 -26.81
C LEU A 78 -1.38 24.65 -26.19
N ASP A 79 -0.20 25.13 -25.78
CA ASP A 79 -0.01 26.39 -25.02
C ASP A 79 -0.94 26.46 -23.80
N ARG A 80 -0.99 25.34 -23.04
CA ARG A 80 -1.82 25.20 -21.82
C ARG A 80 -0.95 24.99 -20.60
N ASP A 81 -1.48 25.37 -19.44
CA ASP A 81 -0.87 25.00 -18.18
C ASP A 81 -0.89 23.47 -17.98
N PRO A 82 0.21 22.85 -17.58
CA PRO A 82 0.28 21.39 -17.40
C PRO A 82 -0.59 20.88 -16.26
N ALA A 83 -0.87 21.70 -15.23
CA ALA A 83 -1.80 21.31 -14.16
C ALA A 83 -3.25 21.32 -14.65
N ASP A 84 -3.66 22.34 -15.41
CA ASP A 84 -5.01 22.43 -15.99
C ASP A 84 -5.29 21.27 -16.95
N LEU A 85 -4.29 20.87 -17.74
CA LEU A 85 -4.44 19.74 -18.64
C LEU A 85 -4.63 18.43 -17.87
N ARG A 86 -3.93 18.24 -16.76
CA ARG A 86 -4.10 17.09 -15.86
C ARG A 86 -5.48 17.08 -15.23
N MET A 87 -5.90 18.18 -14.61
CA MET A 87 -7.21 18.34 -13.98
C MET A 87 -8.37 17.96 -14.91
N GLN A 88 -8.26 18.36 -16.18
CA GLN A 88 -9.29 18.07 -17.19
C GLN A 88 -9.39 16.58 -17.53
N ASN A 89 -8.30 15.85 -17.44
CA ASN A 89 -8.20 14.49 -17.96
C ASN A 89 -8.11 13.40 -16.88
N PHE A 90 -8.14 13.76 -15.61
CA PHE A 90 -8.14 12.79 -14.51
C PHE A 90 -9.40 11.92 -14.49
N ILE A 91 -9.22 10.68 -14.07
CA ILE A 91 -10.32 9.85 -13.59
C ILE A 91 -10.94 10.57 -12.40
N GLN A 92 -12.25 10.80 -12.45
CA GLN A 92 -12.97 11.52 -11.39
C GLN A 92 -13.32 10.56 -10.23
N PRO A 93 -13.44 11.05 -8.98
CA PRO A 93 -13.73 10.23 -7.80
C PRO A 93 -14.99 9.35 -7.93
N GLU A 94 -15.99 9.85 -8.64
CA GLU A 94 -17.27 9.15 -8.82
C GLU A 94 -17.18 7.99 -9.81
N ALA A 95 -16.08 7.87 -10.55
CA ALA A 95 -15.86 6.79 -11.52
C ALA A 95 -15.32 5.51 -10.89
N PHE A 96 -14.92 5.54 -9.62
CA PHE A 96 -14.37 4.36 -8.94
C PHE A 96 -15.47 3.41 -8.41
N PRO A 97 -15.23 2.08 -8.44
CA PRO A 97 -14.05 1.42 -9.00
C PRO A 97 -13.96 1.61 -10.52
N TYR A 98 -12.75 1.95 -11.01
CA TYR A 98 -12.52 2.33 -12.41
C TYR A 98 -11.81 1.23 -13.20
N GLN A 99 -12.45 0.78 -14.29
CA GLN A 99 -11.82 -0.18 -15.20
C GLN A 99 -10.89 0.53 -16.18
N SER A 100 -9.58 0.34 -16.00
CA SER A 100 -8.58 0.94 -16.89
C SER A 100 -8.57 0.28 -18.28
N ALA A 101 -8.10 1.01 -19.28
CA ALA A 101 -7.94 0.47 -20.65
C ALA A 101 -6.93 -0.68 -20.74
N LEU A 102 -6.15 -0.91 -19.69
CA LEU A 102 -5.14 -1.96 -19.59
C LEU A 102 -5.62 -3.20 -18.81
N GLY A 103 -6.89 -3.23 -18.40
CA GLY A 103 -7.52 -4.38 -17.78
C GLY A 103 -7.48 -4.42 -16.24
N TRP A 104 -6.95 -3.38 -15.58
CA TRP A 104 -6.93 -3.29 -14.12
C TRP A 104 -8.12 -2.50 -13.60
N GLU A 105 -8.69 -2.97 -12.50
CA GLU A 105 -9.73 -2.27 -11.77
C GLU A 105 -9.09 -1.47 -10.62
N TYR A 106 -9.03 -0.14 -10.78
CA TYR A 106 -8.57 0.75 -9.73
C TYR A 106 -9.66 0.86 -8.65
N ASP A 107 -9.28 0.64 -7.41
CA ASP A 107 -10.21 0.55 -6.27
C ASP A 107 -10.78 1.90 -5.83
N SER A 108 -9.95 2.93 -5.78
CA SER A 108 -10.31 4.26 -5.31
C SER A 108 -9.34 5.33 -5.83
N GLY A 109 -9.72 6.60 -5.70
CA GLY A 109 -8.84 7.72 -6.03
C GLY A 109 -9.54 9.07 -5.99
N ASP A 110 -8.78 10.12 -5.68
CA ASP A 110 -9.18 11.53 -5.80
C ASP A 110 -7.98 12.33 -6.30
N TYR A 111 -7.64 12.10 -7.56
CA TYR A 111 -6.47 12.72 -8.20
C TYR A 111 -6.57 14.24 -8.30
N PRO A 112 -7.76 14.81 -8.63
CA PRO A 112 -7.94 16.27 -8.61
C PRO A 112 -7.63 16.89 -7.25
N LYS A 113 -8.09 16.30 -6.17
CA LYS A 113 -7.85 16.79 -4.80
C LYS A 113 -6.37 16.72 -4.44
N ALA A 114 -5.68 15.62 -4.79
CA ALA A 114 -4.26 15.47 -4.51
C ALA A 114 -3.42 16.53 -5.24
N LEU A 115 -3.66 16.75 -6.55
CA LEU A 115 -2.96 17.77 -7.30
C LEU A 115 -3.29 19.19 -6.80
N LYS A 116 -4.57 19.47 -6.52
CA LYS A 116 -4.95 20.77 -5.96
C LYS A 116 -4.26 21.06 -4.64
N LEU A 117 -4.21 20.08 -3.72
CA LEU A 117 -3.53 20.23 -2.44
C LEU A 117 -2.02 20.46 -2.62
N ALA A 118 -1.39 19.78 -3.57
CA ALA A 118 0.02 19.99 -3.90
C ALA A 118 0.26 21.42 -4.44
N MET A 119 -0.61 21.89 -5.34
CA MET A 119 -0.55 23.24 -5.90
C MET A 119 -0.72 24.33 -4.83
N ASP A 120 -1.72 24.18 -3.97
CA ASP A 120 -2.01 25.12 -2.87
C ASP A 120 -0.83 25.15 -1.87
N THR A 121 -0.29 23.98 -1.52
CA THR A 121 0.82 23.86 -0.56
C THR A 121 2.11 24.50 -1.08
N ILE A 122 2.40 24.37 -2.35
CA ILE A 122 3.65 24.91 -2.92
C ILE A 122 3.52 26.38 -3.34
N GLY A 123 2.30 26.90 -3.50
CA GLY A 123 2.02 28.23 -4.04
C GLY A 123 2.21 28.27 -5.56
N TYR A 124 1.60 27.32 -6.27
CA TYR A 124 1.84 27.07 -7.69
C TYR A 124 1.67 28.30 -8.59
N ASP A 125 0.59 29.06 -8.42
CA ASP A 125 0.29 30.22 -9.27
C ASP A 125 1.35 31.32 -9.16
N ASP A 126 1.87 31.57 -7.97
CA ASP A 126 2.93 32.55 -7.75
C ASP A 126 4.27 32.06 -8.29
N LEU A 127 4.55 30.76 -8.18
CA LEU A 127 5.73 30.17 -8.80
C LEU A 127 5.68 30.22 -10.33
N ARG A 128 4.51 30.10 -10.94
CA ARG A 128 4.34 30.27 -12.40
C ARG A 128 4.63 31.71 -12.84
N LYS A 129 4.18 32.70 -12.06
CA LYS A 129 4.52 34.13 -12.31
C LYS A 129 6.02 34.38 -12.18
N GLU A 130 6.64 33.88 -11.07
CA GLU A 130 8.09 33.97 -10.86
C GLU A 130 8.87 33.35 -12.02
N GLN A 131 8.43 32.13 -12.46
CA GLN A 131 9.06 31.45 -13.60
C GLN A 131 9.01 32.30 -14.90
N ALA A 132 7.89 32.95 -15.18
CA ALA A 132 7.76 33.80 -16.34
C ALA A 132 8.67 35.04 -16.25
N GLU A 133 8.74 35.67 -15.08
CA GLU A 133 9.61 36.82 -14.83
C GLU A 133 11.10 36.46 -14.96
N LYS A 134 11.51 35.32 -14.40
CA LYS A 134 12.88 34.81 -14.53
C LYS A 134 13.24 34.52 -15.97
N ARG A 135 12.34 33.84 -16.70
CA ARG A 135 12.54 33.55 -18.13
C ARG A 135 12.75 34.82 -18.96
N ALA A 136 11.98 35.87 -18.68
CA ALA A 136 12.15 37.15 -19.35
C ALA A 136 13.52 37.82 -19.10
N LYS A 137 14.18 37.45 -17.98
CA LYS A 137 15.53 37.93 -17.63
C LYS A 137 16.63 36.97 -18.09
N GLY A 138 16.29 35.82 -18.73
CA GLY A 138 17.25 34.82 -19.15
C GLY A 138 17.69 33.86 -18.01
N GLU A 139 17.01 33.90 -16.87
CA GLU A 139 17.19 32.97 -15.78
C GLU A 139 16.39 31.70 -16.02
N LEU A 140 16.92 30.54 -15.58
CA LEU A 140 16.28 29.25 -15.76
C LEU A 140 15.68 28.73 -14.44
N MET A 141 14.38 28.50 -14.47
CA MET A 141 13.63 27.92 -13.38
C MET A 141 12.69 26.83 -13.93
N GLY A 142 12.75 25.65 -13.38
CA GLY A 142 11.86 24.52 -13.72
C GLY A 142 10.80 24.30 -12.64
N ILE A 143 9.59 23.97 -13.08
CA ILE A 143 8.50 23.48 -12.23
C ILE A 143 8.01 22.19 -12.88
N GLY A 144 8.26 21.07 -12.22
CA GLY A 144 7.83 19.75 -12.66
C GLY A 144 6.65 19.25 -11.84
N LEU A 145 5.68 18.64 -12.52
CA LEU A 145 4.53 18.00 -11.91
C LEU A 145 4.54 16.52 -12.27
N SER A 146 4.16 15.68 -11.30
CA SER A 146 3.91 14.25 -11.55
C SER A 146 2.74 13.81 -10.69
N THR A 147 1.70 13.28 -11.33
CA THR A 147 0.60 12.60 -10.64
C THR A 147 0.67 11.13 -10.99
N PHE A 148 0.65 10.29 -9.99
CA PHE A 148 0.80 8.86 -10.19
C PHE A 148 -0.30 8.06 -9.52
N THR A 149 -0.59 6.91 -10.12
CA THR A 149 -1.31 5.79 -9.50
C THR A 149 -0.35 4.63 -9.46
N GLU A 150 -0.15 4.09 -8.28
CA GLU A 150 0.72 2.93 -8.02
C GLU A 150 -0.14 1.65 -8.01
N VAL A 151 0.47 0.52 -8.33
CA VAL A 151 -0.15 -0.80 -8.18
C VAL A 151 0.60 -1.59 -7.11
N VAL A 152 -0.07 -1.89 -6.01
CA VAL A 152 0.54 -2.56 -4.85
C VAL A 152 -0.28 -3.76 -4.37
N GLY A 153 0.28 -4.50 -3.39
CA GLY A 153 -0.41 -5.64 -2.81
C GLY A 153 -0.32 -6.89 -3.66
N ALA A 154 0.88 -7.23 -4.19
CA ALA A 154 1.10 -8.42 -5.02
C ALA A 154 0.41 -9.67 -4.42
N GLY A 155 -0.53 -10.23 -5.13
CA GLY A 155 -1.76 -10.97 -4.89
C GLY A 155 -2.86 -10.07 -5.43
N PRO A 156 -3.98 -10.44 -5.88
CA PRO A 156 -4.69 -11.71 -5.66
C PRO A 156 -4.16 -12.84 -6.54
N SER A 157 -4.35 -14.07 -6.05
CA SER A 157 -3.94 -15.28 -6.78
C SER A 157 -4.62 -15.44 -8.13
N LYS A 158 -5.77 -14.81 -8.35
CA LYS A 158 -6.49 -14.83 -9.64
C LYS A 158 -5.75 -14.11 -10.75
N ASP A 159 -4.96 -13.07 -10.41
CA ASP A 159 -4.27 -12.20 -11.37
C ASP A 159 -2.76 -12.50 -11.44
N PHE A 160 -2.23 -13.21 -10.43
CA PHE A 160 -0.81 -13.54 -10.31
C PHE A 160 -0.63 -15.02 -10.02
N ASP A 161 -0.22 -15.76 -11.01
CA ASP A 161 0.26 -17.14 -10.85
C ASP A 161 1.75 -17.17 -11.20
N ILE A 162 2.58 -16.97 -10.18
CA ILE A 162 4.02 -17.06 -10.33
C ILE A 162 4.41 -18.53 -10.09
N LEU A 163 4.71 -19.25 -11.14
CA LEU A 163 5.13 -20.65 -11.08
C LEU A 163 4.10 -21.60 -10.43
N GLY A 164 2.81 -21.33 -10.59
CA GLY A 164 1.75 -22.11 -9.95
C GLY A 164 1.60 -21.86 -8.44
N ILE A 165 2.25 -20.84 -7.90
CA ILE A 165 2.21 -20.50 -6.48
C ILE A 165 1.16 -19.43 -6.24
N LYS A 166 0.22 -19.70 -5.35
CA LYS A 166 -0.81 -18.75 -4.93
C LYS A 166 -0.21 -17.62 -4.09
N MET A 167 -0.69 -16.40 -4.33
CA MET A 167 -0.09 -15.15 -3.82
C MET A 167 -0.71 -14.67 -2.50
N PHE A 168 -1.30 -15.56 -1.71
CA PHE A 168 -1.79 -15.22 -0.38
C PHE A 168 -0.66 -15.00 0.64
N ASP A 169 -1.01 -14.45 1.80
CA ASP A 169 -0.16 -14.44 2.99
C ASP A 169 -0.95 -14.86 4.22
N SER A 170 -0.31 -14.98 5.36
CA SER A 170 -0.94 -15.56 6.52
C SER A 170 -0.51 -14.92 7.83
N CYS A 171 -1.37 -15.07 8.83
CA CYS A 171 -1.09 -14.77 10.23
C CYS A 171 -1.57 -15.92 11.12
N GLU A 172 -0.69 -16.43 11.96
CA GLU A 172 -1.02 -17.25 13.12
C GLU A 172 -1.02 -16.36 14.36
N LEU A 173 -2.13 -16.34 15.06
CA LEU A 173 -2.33 -15.53 16.27
C LEU A 173 -2.70 -16.40 17.44
N ARG A 174 -1.99 -16.28 18.55
CA ARG A 174 -2.29 -16.95 19.81
C ARG A 174 -2.27 -15.98 20.97
N ILE A 175 -3.32 -16.03 21.80
CA ILE A 175 -3.40 -15.28 23.04
C ILE A 175 -3.09 -16.24 24.21
N HIS A 176 -2.07 -15.87 24.99
CA HIS A 176 -1.65 -16.61 26.17
C HIS A 176 -2.65 -16.39 27.33
N PRO A 177 -2.77 -17.32 28.33
CA PRO A 177 -3.62 -17.13 29.51
C PRO A 177 -3.41 -15.81 30.27
N THR A 178 -2.25 -15.21 30.14
CA THR A 178 -1.95 -13.88 30.75
C THR A 178 -2.53 -12.70 29.98
N GLY A 179 -3.21 -12.93 28.84
CA GLY A 179 -3.72 -11.87 27.98
C GLY A 179 -2.68 -11.27 27.01
N LYS A 180 -1.43 -11.72 27.04
CA LYS A 180 -0.43 -11.35 26.03
C LYS A 180 -0.63 -12.16 24.76
N ALA A 181 -0.23 -11.60 23.62
CA ALA A 181 -0.35 -12.28 22.34
C ALA A 181 0.99 -12.46 21.64
N ILE A 182 1.06 -13.52 20.84
CA ILE A 182 2.12 -13.73 19.86
C ILE A 182 1.48 -13.91 18.49
N ALA A 183 2.02 -13.23 17.48
CA ALA A 183 1.57 -13.34 16.09
C ALA A 183 2.74 -13.64 15.17
N ARG A 184 2.57 -14.66 14.31
CA ARG A 184 3.56 -15.13 13.35
C ARG A 184 3.08 -14.88 11.94
N PHE A 185 4.00 -14.44 11.08
CA PHE A 185 3.70 -14.02 9.72
C PHE A 185 4.60 -14.68 8.69
N GLY A 186 4.06 -14.87 7.49
CA GLY A 186 4.82 -15.35 6.34
C GLY A 186 5.68 -14.25 5.66
N THR A 187 5.60 -13.02 6.12
CA THR A 187 6.43 -11.88 5.68
C THR A 187 7.75 -11.79 6.44
N LYS A 188 8.63 -10.88 6.01
CA LYS A 188 9.85 -10.52 6.74
C LYS A 188 10.13 -9.04 6.63
N SER A 189 10.29 -8.38 7.76
CA SER A 189 10.71 -6.98 7.84
C SER A 189 12.13 -6.78 7.28
N GLN A 190 12.30 -5.70 6.54
CA GLN A 190 13.58 -5.24 6.00
C GLN A 190 13.90 -3.83 6.54
N GLY A 191 13.32 -3.47 7.70
CA GLY A 191 13.48 -2.18 8.36
C GLY A 191 12.27 -1.24 8.24
N GLN A 192 11.16 -1.67 7.59
CA GLN A 192 9.97 -0.85 7.41
C GLN A 192 8.97 -0.89 8.59
N GLY A 193 9.33 -1.52 9.70
CA GLY A 193 8.57 -1.46 10.95
C GLY A 193 7.33 -2.37 11.00
N HIS A 194 7.38 -3.55 10.41
CA HIS A 194 6.28 -4.53 10.46
C HIS A 194 5.85 -4.86 11.88
N GLU A 195 6.82 -5.08 12.79
CA GLU A 195 6.52 -5.38 14.19
C GLU A 195 5.66 -4.32 14.85
N THR A 196 5.84 -3.06 14.49
CA THR A 196 5.03 -1.96 15.02
C THR A 196 3.64 -1.95 14.38
N THR A 197 3.56 -1.99 13.05
CA THR A 197 2.28 -1.88 12.35
C THR A 197 1.38 -3.09 12.58
N TYR A 198 1.91 -4.31 12.58
CA TYR A 198 1.11 -5.51 12.85
C TYR A 198 0.63 -5.55 14.30
N ALA A 199 1.48 -5.15 15.25
CA ALA A 199 1.06 -5.03 16.65
C ALA A 199 -0.05 -3.99 16.82
N GLN A 200 -0.01 -2.86 16.11
CA GLN A 200 -1.06 -1.84 16.12
C GLN A 200 -2.37 -2.35 15.52
N ILE A 201 -2.33 -3.07 14.39
CA ILE A 201 -3.53 -3.70 13.79
C ILE A 201 -4.18 -4.66 14.79
N LEU A 202 -3.39 -5.55 15.39
CA LEU A 202 -3.90 -6.52 16.35
C LEU A 202 -4.39 -5.86 17.65
N ALA A 203 -3.73 -4.79 18.10
CA ALA A 203 -4.13 -4.02 19.28
C ALA A 203 -5.51 -3.37 19.07
N GLU A 204 -5.74 -2.78 17.90
CA GLU A 204 -7.03 -2.18 17.55
C GLU A 204 -8.15 -3.23 17.48
N GLU A 205 -7.87 -4.39 16.89
CA GLU A 205 -8.86 -5.45 16.75
C GLU A 205 -9.21 -6.17 18.06
N LEU A 206 -8.27 -6.28 19.00
CA LEU A 206 -8.40 -7.11 20.21
C LEU A 206 -8.45 -6.32 21.50
N GLY A 207 -8.04 -5.06 21.52
CA GLY A 207 -7.89 -4.28 22.73
C GLY A 207 -6.74 -4.75 23.63
N ILE A 208 -5.78 -5.50 23.10
CA ILE A 208 -4.54 -5.84 23.78
C ILE A 208 -3.52 -4.73 23.49
N PRO A 209 -2.87 -4.14 24.52
CA PRO A 209 -1.84 -3.13 24.26
C PRO A 209 -0.77 -3.63 23.31
N ALA A 210 -0.37 -2.85 22.29
CA ALA A 210 0.61 -3.25 21.28
C ALA A 210 1.92 -3.75 21.91
N ALA A 211 2.35 -3.17 23.04
CA ALA A 211 3.53 -3.62 23.79
C ALA A 211 3.39 -5.05 24.39
N HIS A 212 2.20 -5.60 24.40
CA HIS A 212 1.92 -6.96 24.86
C HIS A 212 1.72 -7.96 23.71
N ILE A 213 1.94 -7.51 22.48
CA ILE A 213 1.82 -8.32 21.27
C ILE A 213 3.22 -8.51 20.67
N GLN A 214 3.71 -9.73 20.72
CA GLN A 214 4.99 -10.08 20.11
C GLN A 214 4.75 -10.46 18.65
N ILE A 215 5.51 -9.85 17.75
CA ILE A 215 5.49 -10.16 16.32
C ILE A 215 6.72 -10.99 15.96
N GLU A 216 6.51 -12.12 15.29
CA GLU A 216 7.56 -13.02 14.82
C GLU A 216 7.50 -13.15 13.29
N GLU A 217 8.64 -12.94 12.65
CA GLU A 217 8.81 -13.00 11.20
C GLU A 217 10.17 -13.60 10.81
N GLY A 218 10.20 -14.30 9.68
CA GLY A 218 11.45 -14.72 9.05
C GLY A 218 12.08 -16.00 9.56
N ASP A 219 11.40 -16.72 10.43
CA ASP A 219 11.73 -18.08 10.79
C ASP A 219 10.80 -19.05 10.03
N THR A 220 11.36 -19.75 9.05
CA THR A 220 10.60 -20.66 8.17
C THR A 220 10.16 -21.95 8.88
N ASP A 221 10.71 -22.25 10.05
CA ASP A 221 10.32 -23.43 10.82
C ASP A 221 9.06 -23.18 11.67
N THR A 222 8.83 -21.94 12.06
CA THR A 222 7.73 -21.58 12.98
C THR A 222 6.68 -20.67 12.36
N ALA A 223 7.02 -19.90 11.31
CA ALA A 223 6.09 -19.02 10.65
C ALA A 223 5.12 -19.80 9.75
N PRO A 224 3.85 -19.38 9.68
CA PRO A 224 2.93 -19.93 8.69
C PRO A 224 3.39 -19.57 7.27
N TYR A 225 2.87 -20.29 6.26
CA TYR A 225 3.25 -20.06 4.88
C TYR A 225 2.95 -18.61 4.43
N GLY A 226 3.89 -18.01 3.70
CA GLY A 226 3.76 -16.75 3.03
C GLY A 226 4.87 -16.55 2.02
N LEU A 227 4.72 -15.56 1.12
CA LEU A 227 5.67 -15.30 0.05
C LEU A 227 6.66 -14.17 0.36
N GLY A 228 6.70 -13.72 1.61
CA GLY A 228 7.63 -12.69 2.03
C GLY A 228 7.19 -11.26 1.66
N THR A 229 8.15 -10.33 1.72
CA THR A 229 7.92 -8.89 1.61
C THR A 229 8.48 -8.35 0.30
N TYR A 230 7.60 -7.95 -0.62
CA TYR A 230 7.91 -7.28 -1.87
C TYR A 230 6.64 -6.66 -2.46
N ALA A 231 6.75 -5.80 -3.47
CA ALA A 231 5.62 -5.18 -4.16
C ALA A 231 4.56 -4.57 -3.21
N SER A 232 5.00 -3.99 -2.09
CA SER A 232 4.16 -3.33 -1.08
C SER A 232 2.98 -4.18 -0.60
N ARG A 233 3.17 -5.52 -0.48
CA ARG A 233 2.11 -6.47 -0.16
C ARG A 233 1.91 -6.70 1.35
N SER A 234 2.87 -6.31 2.17
CA SER A 234 2.84 -6.65 3.60
C SER A 234 1.61 -6.11 4.33
N THR A 235 1.26 -4.85 4.18
CA THR A 235 0.06 -4.28 4.81
C THR A 235 -1.24 -4.81 4.19
N PRO A 236 -1.47 -4.74 2.86
CA PRO A 236 -2.74 -5.15 2.28
C PRO A 236 -2.98 -6.66 2.31
N THR A 237 -1.94 -7.48 2.42
CA THR A 237 -2.08 -8.94 2.41
C THR A 237 -1.87 -9.53 3.81
N ALA A 238 -0.67 -9.38 4.40
CA ALA A 238 -0.38 -9.94 5.73
C ALA A 238 -1.06 -9.15 6.85
N GLY A 239 -1.16 -7.82 6.76
CA GLY A 239 -1.92 -7.01 7.70
C GLY A 239 -3.41 -7.35 7.71
N ALA A 240 -4.00 -7.61 6.52
CA ALA A 240 -5.37 -8.11 6.41
C ALA A 240 -5.51 -9.53 7.00
N ALA A 241 -4.52 -10.42 6.80
CA ALA A 241 -4.49 -11.73 7.44
C ALA A 241 -4.49 -11.61 8.98
N ALA A 242 -3.75 -10.63 9.54
CA ALA A 242 -3.74 -10.34 10.97
C ALA A 242 -5.14 -9.94 11.49
N ALA A 243 -5.79 -8.96 10.83
CA ALA A 243 -7.14 -8.53 11.19
C ALA A 243 -8.14 -9.70 11.12
N LYS A 244 -8.07 -10.53 10.07
CA LYS A 244 -8.94 -11.70 9.93
C LYS A 244 -8.66 -12.81 10.93
N ALA A 245 -7.40 -13.02 11.32
CA ALA A 245 -7.05 -13.92 12.41
C ALA A 245 -7.59 -13.42 13.76
N ALA A 246 -7.48 -12.11 14.02
CA ALA A 246 -8.06 -11.47 15.20
C ALA A 246 -9.58 -11.61 15.24
N HIS A 247 -10.29 -11.48 14.11
CA HIS A 247 -11.73 -11.73 14.04
C HIS A 247 -12.08 -13.17 14.42
N LYS A 248 -11.35 -14.19 13.92
CA LYS A 248 -11.57 -15.60 14.30
C LYS A 248 -11.34 -15.82 15.79
N VAL A 249 -10.29 -15.22 16.36
CA VAL A 249 -10.02 -15.27 17.80
C VAL A 249 -11.16 -14.62 18.57
N ARG A 250 -11.66 -13.48 18.13
CA ARG A 250 -12.77 -12.76 18.73
C ARG A 250 -14.09 -13.54 18.65
N ASP A 251 -14.34 -14.26 17.56
CA ASP A 251 -15.51 -15.15 17.43
C ASP A 251 -15.46 -16.32 18.43
N LYS A 252 -14.28 -16.91 18.63
CA LYS A 252 -14.07 -17.93 19.68
C LYS A 252 -14.20 -17.31 21.08
N ALA A 253 -13.64 -16.11 21.28
CA ALA A 253 -13.73 -15.37 22.54
C ALA A 253 -15.18 -15.04 22.91
N ARG A 254 -16.05 -14.73 21.94
CA ARG A 254 -17.50 -14.49 22.16
C ARG A 254 -18.18 -15.71 22.79
N LYS A 255 -17.89 -16.92 22.31
CA LYS A 255 -18.44 -18.16 22.86
C LYS A 255 -18.02 -18.40 24.32
N ILE A 256 -16.76 -18.10 24.62
CA ILE A 256 -16.24 -18.21 25.98
C ILE A 256 -16.84 -17.14 26.89
N ALA A 257 -16.97 -15.90 26.39
CA ALA A 257 -17.62 -14.80 27.14
C ALA A 257 -19.10 -15.12 27.46
N ALA A 258 -19.85 -15.67 26.48
CA ALA A 258 -21.22 -16.10 26.67
C ALA A 258 -21.35 -17.17 27.79
N HIS A 259 -20.44 -18.15 27.79
CA HIS A 259 -20.35 -19.15 28.84
C HIS A 259 -20.05 -18.55 30.21
N LEU A 260 -19.09 -17.63 30.29
CA LEU A 260 -18.69 -16.99 31.55
C LEU A 260 -19.74 -16.03 32.14
N LEU A 261 -20.58 -15.46 31.27
CA LEU A 261 -21.64 -14.52 31.65
C LEU A 261 -23.02 -15.19 31.73
N GLU A 262 -23.10 -16.48 31.41
CA GLU A 262 -24.32 -17.29 31.43
C GLU A 262 -25.44 -16.68 30.53
N VAL A 263 -25.06 -16.18 29.34
CA VAL A 263 -25.96 -15.56 28.37
C VAL A 263 -25.76 -16.17 26.97
N SER A 264 -26.69 -15.86 26.04
CA SER A 264 -26.54 -16.20 24.62
C SER A 264 -25.44 -15.35 23.97
N GLU A 265 -24.74 -15.91 22.96
CA GLU A 265 -23.79 -15.15 22.14
C GLU A 265 -24.41 -13.92 21.50
N GLU A 266 -25.70 -13.98 21.17
CA GLU A 266 -26.50 -12.91 20.56
C GLU A 266 -26.75 -11.74 21.52
N ASP A 267 -26.71 -11.97 22.82
CA ASP A 267 -26.89 -10.96 23.86
C ASP A 267 -25.58 -10.19 24.17
N LEU A 268 -24.48 -10.56 23.53
CA LEU A 268 -23.19 -9.91 23.73
C LEU A 268 -22.92 -8.86 22.68
N GLU A 269 -22.36 -7.74 23.15
CA GLU A 269 -21.72 -6.71 22.31
C GLU A 269 -20.21 -6.70 22.55
N TRP A 270 -19.50 -6.33 21.49
CA TRP A 270 -18.06 -6.14 21.53
C TRP A 270 -17.73 -4.64 21.65
N GLU A 271 -17.00 -4.30 22.67
CA GLU A 271 -16.24 -3.06 22.73
C GLU A 271 -14.76 -3.44 22.78
N VAL A 272 -13.89 -2.66 22.11
CA VAL A 272 -12.47 -3.05 21.96
C VAL A 272 -11.87 -3.49 23.30
N GLY A 273 -11.46 -4.75 23.40
CA GLY A 273 -10.89 -5.36 24.59
C GLY A 273 -11.85 -6.08 25.53
N LYS A 274 -13.17 -6.05 25.31
CA LYS A 274 -14.13 -6.75 26.16
C LYS A 274 -15.44 -7.12 25.46
N PHE A 275 -16.09 -8.16 25.95
CA PHE A 275 -17.50 -8.45 25.69
C PHE A 275 -18.35 -8.05 26.88
N TYR A 276 -19.51 -7.46 26.62
CA TYR A 276 -20.49 -7.11 27.65
C TYR A 276 -21.92 -7.48 27.22
N VAL A 277 -22.80 -7.63 28.21
CA VAL A 277 -24.22 -7.97 27.98
C VAL A 277 -24.97 -6.73 27.52
N LYS A 278 -25.73 -6.83 26.44
CA LYS A 278 -26.59 -5.76 25.92
C LYS A 278 -27.52 -5.23 27.00
N GLY A 279 -27.50 -3.92 27.20
CA GLY A 279 -28.29 -3.26 28.23
C GLY A 279 -27.74 -3.33 29.64
N SER A 280 -26.63 -4.06 29.88
CA SER A 280 -25.95 -4.22 31.18
C SER A 280 -24.42 -4.17 31.02
N PRO A 281 -23.82 -3.04 30.67
CA PRO A 281 -22.38 -2.94 30.33
C PRO A 281 -21.45 -3.28 31.50
N GLU A 282 -21.96 -3.25 32.74
CA GLU A 282 -21.24 -3.66 33.94
C GLU A 282 -21.00 -5.18 33.97
N GLN A 283 -21.88 -5.97 33.33
CA GLN A 283 -21.69 -7.39 33.14
C GLN A 283 -20.80 -7.62 31.91
N SER A 284 -19.50 -7.68 32.14
CA SER A 284 -18.51 -7.77 31.06
C SER A 284 -17.38 -8.73 31.41
N LYS A 285 -16.68 -9.22 30.37
CA LYS A 285 -15.42 -9.95 30.45
C LYS A 285 -14.42 -9.34 29.51
N THR A 286 -13.24 -9.05 30.05
CA THR A 286 -12.12 -8.55 29.25
C THR A 286 -11.52 -9.67 28.40
N ILE A 287 -10.80 -9.32 27.34
CA ILE A 287 -10.08 -10.29 26.53
C ILE A 287 -9.07 -11.08 27.36
N GLN A 288 -8.53 -10.50 28.45
CA GLN A 288 -7.63 -11.18 29.38
C GLN A 288 -8.36 -12.23 30.22
N ASP A 289 -9.55 -11.90 30.75
CA ASP A 289 -10.36 -12.88 31.48
C ASP A 289 -10.77 -14.05 30.61
N ILE A 290 -11.15 -13.76 29.36
CA ILE A 290 -11.52 -14.75 28.35
C ILE A 290 -10.33 -15.62 27.96
N ALA A 291 -9.16 -15.00 27.78
CA ALA A 291 -7.94 -15.73 27.46
C ALA A 291 -7.56 -16.70 28.58
N PHE A 292 -7.69 -16.31 29.85
CA PHE A 292 -7.46 -17.20 30.98
C PHE A 292 -8.47 -18.36 30.98
N ALA A 293 -9.76 -18.05 30.81
CA ALA A 293 -10.83 -19.05 30.78
C ALA A 293 -10.73 -20.04 29.61
N ALA A 294 -10.19 -19.58 28.46
CA ALA A 294 -9.97 -20.44 27.30
C ALA A 294 -9.10 -21.67 27.60
N TYR A 295 -8.27 -21.61 28.65
CA TYR A 295 -7.40 -22.69 29.07
C TYR A 295 -7.88 -23.39 30.36
N THR A 296 -8.76 -22.78 31.14
CA THR A 296 -9.14 -23.22 32.48
C THR A 296 -10.63 -23.51 32.66
N ASN A 297 -11.50 -22.82 31.93
CA ASN A 297 -12.96 -22.89 32.05
C ASN A 297 -13.66 -22.56 30.73
N HIS A 298 -13.37 -23.29 29.67
CA HIS A 298 -14.03 -23.11 28.37
C HIS A 298 -15.31 -23.99 28.27
N PRO A 299 -16.27 -23.63 27.40
CA PRO A 299 -17.49 -24.38 27.20
C PRO A 299 -17.20 -25.83 26.77
N GLN A 300 -18.04 -26.75 27.24
CA GLN A 300 -17.95 -28.15 26.80
C GLN A 300 -18.13 -28.27 25.28
N GLY A 301 -17.26 -29.00 24.60
CA GLY A 301 -17.28 -29.14 23.13
C GLY A 301 -16.53 -28.06 22.39
N LEU A 302 -16.09 -26.99 23.04
CA LEU A 302 -15.16 -26.05 22.48
C LEU A 302 -13.72 -26.50 22.76
N GLU A 303 -12.86 -26.44 21.77
CA GLU A 303 -11.43 -26.71 21.94
C GLU A 303 -10.77 -25.68 22.87
N ALA A 304 -9.88 -26.14 23.75
CA ALA A 304 -9.11 -25.28 24.64
C ALA A 304 -8.20 -24.32 23.86
N GLY A 305 -7.75 -23.24 24.52
CA GLY A 305 -6.87 -22.24 23.93
C GLY A 305 -7.63 -21.13 23.19
N LEU A 306 -6.92 -20.06 22.89
CA LEU A 306 -7.44 -18.88 22.19
C LEU A 306 -6.47 -18.50 21.07
N GLU A 307 -6.61 -19.19 19.95
CA GLU A 307 -5.72 -19.06 18.80
C GLU A 307 -6.45 -19.26 17.48
N ALA A 308 -5.91 -18.69 16.41
CA ALA A 308 -6.38 -18.89 15.05
C ALA A 308 -5.28 -18.63 14.01
N THR A 309 -5.31 -19.39 12.93
CA THR A 309 -4.55 -19.11 11.72
C THR A 309 -5.49 -18.64 10.61
N HIS A 310 -5.10 -17.60 9.88
CA HIS A 310 -5.81 -17.15 8.70
C HIS A 310 -4.85 -16.96 7.53
N TYR A 311 -5.24 -17.53 6.38
CA TYR A 311 -4.60 -17.31 5.08
C TYR A 311 -5.49 -16.35 4.28
N TYR A 312 -4.91 -15.23 3.88
CA TYR A 312 -5.66 -14.18 3.20
C TYR A 312 -5.16 -14.00 1.76
N ASP A 313 -6.07 -14.24 0.82
CA ASP A 313 -5.89 -13.95 -0.60
C ASP A 313 -6.74 -12.72 -0.94
N PRO A 314 -6.13 -11.57 -1.29
CA PRO A 314 -6.89 -10.36 -1.52
C PRO A 314 -7.79 -10.50 -2.76
N PRO A 315 -8.98 -9.87 -2.75
CA PRO A 315 -9.91 -9.93 -3.90
C PRO A 315 -9.44 -9.11 -5.09
N ASN A 316 -8.60 -8.09 -4.87
CA ASN A 316 -8.04 -7.19 -5.87
C ASN A 316 -6.69 -6.64 -5.39
N LEU A 317 -5.95 -6.02 -6.29
CA LEU A 317 -4.83 -5.13 -5.98
C LEU A 317 -5.34 -3.85 -5.29
N THR A 318 -4.43 -3.07 -4.72
CA THR A 318 -4.71 -1.75 -4.17
C THR A 318 -3.92 -0.69 -4.93
N PHE A 319 -4.48 0.52 -5.04
CA PHE A 319 -3.97 1.56 -5.92
C PHE A 319 -3.76 2.88 -5.17
N PRO A 320 -2.72 2.97 -4.31
CA PRO A 320 -2.33 4.25 -3.72
C PRO A 320 -1.91 5.23 -4.82
N PHE A 321 -2.04 6.51 -4.55
CA PHE A 321 -1.75 7.55 -5.52
C PHE A 321 -1.16 8.79 -4.87
N GLY A 322 -0.61 9.67 -5.69
CA GLY A 322 -0.08 10.93 -5.19
C GLY A 322 0.14 11.96 -6.28
N SER A 323 0.47 13.18 -5.85
CA SER A 323 0.84 14.29 -6.72
C SER A 323 2.06 15.00 -6.16
N TYR A 324 3.11 15.08 -6.96
CA TYR A 324 4.38 15.69 -6.58
C TYR A 324 4.66 16.93 -7.42
N ILE A 325 5.16 17.98 -6.80
CA ILE A 325 5.62 19.18 -7.48
C ILE A 325 7.02 19.51 -7.02
N CYS A 326 7.93 19.63 -7.98
CA CYS A 326 9.33 19.98 -7.75
C CYS A 326 9.67 21.31 -8.42
N VAL A 327 10.33 22.19 -7.69
CA VAL A 327 10.83 23.49 -8.21
C VAL A 327 12.35 23.46 -8.18
N VAL A 328 12.96 23.80 -9.32
CA VAL A 328 14.41 23.84 -9.48
C VAL A 328 14.88 25.16 -10.07
N ASP A 329 16.03 25.64 -9.65
CA ASP A 329 16.82 26.66 -10.35
C ASP A 329 17.96 25.97 -11.10
N ILE A 330 18.31 26.48 -12.26
CA ILE A 330 19.36 25.94 -13.12
C ILE A 330 20.34 27.06 -13.45
N ASP A 331 21.62 26.85 -13.17
CA ASP A 331 22.66 27.77 -13.60
C ASP A 331 22.91 27.59 -15.11
N PRO A 332 22.65 28.59 -15.95
CA PRO A 332 22.79 28.47 -17.40
C PRO A 332 24.25 28.29 -17.86
N LYS A 333 25.25 28.59 -17.00
CA LYS A 333 26.67 28.48 -17.34
C LYS A 333 27.25 27.12 -17.01
N THR A 334 26.84 26.56 -15.88
CA THR A 334 27.37 25.28 -15.36
C THR A 334 26.42 24.10 -15.57
N ALA A 335 25.16 24.38 -15.89
CA ALA A 335 24.05 23.42 -15.91
C ALA A 335 23.79 22.77 -14.53
N GLU A 336 24.29 23.35 -13.44
CA GLU A 336 24.01 22.90 -12.09
C GLU A 336 22.52 23.09 -11.77
N ILE A 337 21.90 22.03 -11.23
CA ILE A 337 20.49 22.02 -10.84
C ILE A 337 20.40 22.09 -9.32
N LYS A 338 19.68 23.07 -8.81
CA LYS A 338 19.38 23.22 -7.38
C LYS A 338 17.89 23.05 -7.13
N VAL A 339 17.53 22.01 -6.36
CA VAL A 339 16.16 21.84 -5.88
C VAL A 339 15.85 22.92 -4.85
N ARG A 340 14.82 23.71 -5.10
CA ARG A 340 14.34 24.78 -4.21
C ARG A 340 13.25 24.31 -3.27
N ARG A 341 12.28 23.59 -3.83
CA ARG A 341 11.13 23.02 -3.12
C ARG A 341 10.74 21.69 -3.72
N PHE A 342 10.28 20.81 -2.87
CA PHE A 342 9.63 19.58 -3.26
C PHE A 342 8.41 19.40 -2.37
N VAL A 343 7.24 19.20 -2.97
CA VAL A 343 6.00 18.88 -2.26
C VAL A 343 5.52 17.51 -2.74
N ALA A 344 5.25 16.63 -1.80
CA ALA A 344 4.68 15.32 -2.03
C ALA A 344 3.35 15.21 -1.29
N ILE A 345 2.29 14.86 -2.01
CA ILE A 345 0.98 14.53 -1.48
C ILE A 345 0.71 13.08 -1.83
N ASP A 346 0.53 12.25 -0.83
CA ASP A 346 0.28 10.82 -0.99
C ASP A 346 -1.03 10.41 -0.34
N ASP A 347 -1.77 9.53 -1.00
CA ASP A 347 -2.89 8.79 -0.43
C ASP A 347 -2.56 7.30 -0.41
N CYS A 348 -2.44 6.74 0.78
CA CYS A 348 -2.24 5.31 1.03
C CYS A 348 -3.40 4.68 1.81
N GLY A 349 -4.56 5.31 1.83
CA GLY A 349 -5.73 4.90 2.60
C GLY A 349 -5.62 5.21 4.08
N ASN A 350 -6.15 4.35 4.93
CA ASN A 350 -6.11 4.55 6.38
C ASN A 350 -4.69 4.40 6.93
N ILE A 351 -4.18 5.46 7.54
CA ILE A 351 -2.83 5.49 8.11
C ILE A 351 -2.82 4.73 9.44
N ILE A 352 -2.08 3.62 9.50
CA ILE A 352 -1.89 2.83 10.71
C ILE A 352 -0.87 3.53 11.63
N ASN A 353 0.25 3.98 11.07
CA ASN A 353 1.30 4.66 11.81
C ASN A 353 1.86 5.84 10.99
N PRO A 354 1.56 7.10 11.38
CA PRO A 354 2.02 8.28 10.64
C PRO A 354 3.54 8.36 10.49
N MET A 355 4.30 8.05 11.55
CA MET A 355 5.77 8.12 11.53
C MET A 355 6.37 7.16 10.50
N ILE A 356 5.79 5.96 10.34
CA ILE A 356 6.24 4.98 9.34
C ILE A 356 5.89 5.46 7.93
N VAL A 357 4.70 6.03 7.73
CA VAL A 357 4.31 6.61 6.42
C VAL A 357 5.25 7.76 6.04
N GLU A 358 5.48 8.70 6.94
CA GLU A 358 6.42 9.81 6.72
C GLU A 358 7.83 9.28 6.40
N GLY A 359 8.29 8.26 7.14
CA GLY A 359 9.58 7.62 6.89
C GLY A 359 9.68 6.98 5.50
N GLN A 360 8.60 6.40 4.99
CA GLN A 360 8.53 5.87 3.63
C GLN A 360 8.58 6.99 2.57
N ILE A 361 7.87 8.09 2.80
CA ILE A 361 7.87 9.26 1.89
C ILE A 361 9.26 9.90 1.85
N HIS A 362 9.88 10.17 3.00
CA HIS A 362 11.22 10.77 3.07
C HIS A 362 12.31 9.86 2.50
N GLY A 363 12.15 8.54 2.60
CA GLY A 363 13.10 7.57 2.08
C GLY A 363 12.95 7.31 0.57
N GLY A 364 11.76 7.51 0.02
CA GLY A 364 11.44 7.37 -1.42
C GLY A 364 11.83 8.58 -2.22
#